data_c9682dc6af48b298ab1b94f934e7d317
#
_entry.id   c9682dc6af48b298ab1b94f934e7d317
#
_cell.length_a   1.000
_cell.length_b   1.000
_cell.length_c   1.000
_cell.angle_alpha   90.00
_cell.angle_beta   90.00
_cell.angle_gamma   90.00
#
_symmetry.space_group_name_H-M   'P 1'
#
loop_
_entity.id
_entity.type
_entity.pdbx_description
1 polymer ?
#
loop_
_entity_poly.entity_id
_entity_poly.type
_entity_poly.pdbx_seq_one_letter_code
_entity_poly.pdbx_strand_id
1 'polypeptide(L)'
;RWMGIEPYPSESPGGPMCAITNEYAGSDGDIFSHSWKLMNLGKIIGRRTWGGVIGIWPRNALVDGTLTTQPEFSFWFKDVGWNVENYGTEVDEEVNILPNDYKLGKDPQLDRALSIVENDLQNKKSVLKADLTNKPNLKLP
;
A
#
# COMPACT_ATOMS: atom_id res chain seq x y z
N ARG A 1 -1.87 -20.70 -25.69
CA ARG A 1 -1.63 -21.51 -26.89
C ARG A 1 -0.25 -22.16 -26.77
N TRP A 2 0.51 -22.28 -27.85
CA TRP A 2 1.83 -22.95 -27.83
C TRP A 2 2.94 -22.16 -27.11
N MET A 3 2.79 -20.84 -26.94
CA MET A 3 3.72 -19.97 -26.20
C MET A 3 3.54 -20.02 -24.67
N GLY A 4 2.52 -20.66 -24.17
CA GLY A 4 2.27 -20.77 -22.72
C GLY A 4 0.97 -20.14 -22.24
N ILE A 5 0.92 -19.83 -20.96
CA ILE A 5 -0.22 -19.25 -20.27
C ILE A 5 0.25 -17.99 -19.54
N GLU A 6 -0.41 -16.88 -19.79
CA GLU A 6 -0.16 -15.61 -19.12
C GLU A 6 -1.27 -15.35 -18.09
N PRO A 7 -0.95 -15.30 -16.79
CA PRO A 7 -1.89 -14.86 -15.78
C PRO A 7 -2.12 -13.36 -15.88
N TYR A 8 -3.34 -12.92 -15.69
CA TYR A 8 -3.68 -11.50 -15.66
C TYR A 8 -4.33 -11.12 -14.33
N PRO A 9 -4.04 -9.89 -13.83
CA PRO A 9 -3.04 -8.94 -14.34
C PRO A 9 -1.60 -9.43 -14.11
N SER A 10 -0.77 -9.37 -15.17
CA SER A 10 0.61 -9.90 -15.16
C SER A 10 1.53 -9.14 -14.20
N GLU A 11 1.26 -7.85 -14.01
CA GLU A 11 2.02 -6.95 -13.15
C GLU A 11 1.58 -7.00 -11.67
N SER A 12 0.51 -7.75 -11.37
CA SER A 12 0.00 -7.83 -10.00
C SER A 12 0.81 -8.83 -9.17
N PRO A 13 1.28 -8.43 -7.97
CA PRO A 13 1.92 -9.37 -7.08
C PRO A 13 0.97 -10.50 -6.69
N GLY A 14 1.38 -11.75 -6.92
CA GLY A 14 0.57 -12.95 -6.63
C GLY A 14 0.82 -13.56 -5.25
N GLY A 15 1.71 -12.99 -4.45
CA GLY A 15 2.11 -13.50 -3.14
C GLY A 15 1.57 -12.69 -1.96
N PRO A 16 1.92 -13.09 -0.73
CA PRO A 16 1.60 -12.32 0.45
C PRO A 16 2.37 -11.00 0.45
N MET A 17 1.74 -9.96 0.98
CA MET A 17 2.28 -8.62 1.02
C MET A 17 2.17 -8.03 2.43
N CYS A 18 3.11 -7.16 2.77
CA CYS A 18 3.09 -6.34 3.97
C CYS A 18 3.52 -4.93 3.59
N ALA A 19 2.79 -3.93 4.03
CA ALA A 19 3.17 -2.53 3.86
C ALA A 19 3.90 -2.02 5.11
N ILE A 20 4.88 -1.15 4.91
CA ILE A 20 5.57 -0.43 5.98
C ILE A 20 5.25 1.05 5.84
N THR A 21 4.87 1.69 6.93
CA THR A 21 4.57 3.12 6.94
C THR A 21 5.11 3.79 8.20
N ASN A 22 5.14 5.10 8.21
CA ASN A 22 5.55 5.90 9.35
C ASN A 22 4.81 7.24 9.41
N GLU A 23 5.11 8.04 10.44
CA GLU A 23 4.53 9.35 10.68
C GLU A 23 4.82 10.42 9.62
N TYR A 24 5.70 10.15 8.67
CA TYR A 24 6.00 11.03 7.53
C TYR A 24 5.22 10.66 6.27
N ALA A 25 4.53 9.54 6.28
CA ALA A 25 3.66 9.14 5.19
C ALA A 25 2.40 10.01 5.22
N GLY A 26 2.40 11.06 4.42
CA GLY A 26 1.30 12.02 4.33
C GLY A 26 0.68 12.07 2.92
N SER A 27 -0.48 12.69 2.79
CA SER A 27 -1.19 12.89 1.53
C SER A 27 -1.40 11.55 0.80
N ASP A 28 -0.76 11.31 -0.34
CA ASP A 28 -0.83 10.03 -1.06
C ASP A 28 -0.37 8.85 -0.20
N GLY A 29 0.52 9.07 0.78
CA GLY A 29 0.93 8.05 1.74
C GLY A 29 -0.20 7.66 2.71
N ASP A 30 -0.99 8.62 3.16
CA ASP A 30 -2.22 8.36 3.94
C ASP A 30 -3.23 7.59 3.10
N ILE A 31 -3.49 8.07 1.86
CA ILE A 31 -4.45 7.47 0.94
C ILE A 31 -4.04 6.05 0.57
N PHE A 32 -2.78 5.83 0.24
CA PHE A 32 -2.24 4.50 -0.05
C PHE A 32 -2.45 3.55 1.12
N SER A 33 -2.04 3.98 2.32
CA SER A 33 -2.11 3.15 3.54
C SER A 33 -3.57 2.80 3.86
N HIS A 34 -4.49 3.76 3.79
CA HIS A 34 -5.90 3.50 4.05
C HIS A 34 -6.54 2.61 2.98
N SER A 35 -6.23 2.86 1.71
CA SER A 35 -6.68 2.02 0.60
C SER A 35 -6.16 0.58 0.70
N TRP A 36 -4.91 0.39 1.14
CA TRP A 36 -4.34 -0.93 1.41
C TRP A 36 -5.19 -1.74 2.39
N LYS A 37 -5.61 -1.11 3.49
CA LYS A 37 -6.52 -1.74 4.47
C LYS A 37 -7.88 -2.05 3.88
N LEU A 38 -8.49 -1.10 3.18
CA LEU A 38 -9.79 -1.28 2.54
C LEU A 38 -9.82 -2.42 1.52
N MET A 39 -8.71 -2.60 0.81
CA MET A 39 -8.54 -3.66 -0.18
C MET A 39 -8.08 -4.99 0.44
N ASN A 40 -7.77 -5.00 1.73
CA ASN A 40 -7.29 -6.17 2.47
C ASN A 40 -6.09 -6.85 1.80
N LEU A 41 -5.10 -6.05 1.37
CA LEU A 41 -3.94 -6.54 0.62
C LEU A 41 -2.89 -7.23 1.48
N GLY A 42 -2.90 -6.97 2.78
CA GLY A 42 -1.98 -7.51 3.77
C GLY A 42 -1.89 -6.60 4.98
N LYS A 43 -1.04 -6.94 5.94
CA LYS A 43 -0.82 -6.09 7.12
C LYS A 43 -0.07 -4.81 6.77
N ILE A 44 -0.33 -3.77 7.55
CA ILE A 44 0.46 -2.54 7.59
C ILE A 44 1.16 -2.50 8.94
N ILE A 45 2.46 -2.28 8.92
CA ILE A 45 3.28 -2.18 10.13
C ILE A 45 4.06 -0.86 10.16
N GLY A 46 4.56 -0.52 11.32
CA GLY A 46 5.36 0.68 11.51
C GLY A 46 4.70 1.66 12.43
N ARG A 47 4.36 2.85 11.95
CA ARG A 47 3.67 3.87 12.74
C ARG A 47 2.51 4.47 11.95
N ARG A 48 1.52 4.98 12.69
CA ARG A 48 0.38 5.71 12.12
C ARG A 48 0.85 6.82 11.18
N THR A 49 0.20 6.97 10.04
CA THR A 49 0.53 7.98 9.03
C THR A 49 0.22 9.40 9.52
N TRP A 50 0.64 10.40 8.74
CA TRP A 50 0.58 11.80 9.18
C TRP A 50 -0.83 12.34 9.34
N GLY A 51 -1.71 12.08 8.38
CA GLY A 51 -3.08 12.61 8.38
C GLY A 51 -3.23 13.98 7.71
N GLY A 52 -2.32 14.34 6.84
CA GLY A 52 -2.46 15.52 6.00
C GLY A 52 -2.92 15.12 4.60
N VAL A 53 -4.20 14.89 4.42
CA VAL A 53 -4.76 14.22 3.24
C VAL A 53 -5.68 15.09 2.39
N ILE A 54 -5.67 16.41 2.61
CA ILE A 54 -6.48 17.31 1.81
C ILE A 54 -5.90 17.52 0.40
N GLY A 55 -6.75 17.53 -0.61
CA GLY A 55 -6.35 17.75 -2.00
C GLY A 55 -5.91 19.19 -2.25
N ILE A 56 -4.68 19.37 -2.71
CA ILE A 56 -4.11 20.65 -3.06
C ILE A 56 -3.81 20.69 -4.57
N TRP A 57 -3.96 21.88 -5.16
CA TRP A 57 -3.63 22.09 -6.55
C TRP A 57 -2.92 23.42 -6.78
N PRO A 58 -1.71 23.45 -7.37
CA PRO A 58 -0.94 24.68 -7.57
C PRO A 58 -1.43 25.44 -8.81
N ARG A 59 -2.65 25.96 -8.77
CA ARG A 59 -3.24 26.70 -9.90
C ARG A 59 -2.98 28.20 -9.86
N ASN A 60 -2.76 28.76 -8.67
CA ASN A 60 -2.68 30.18 -8.48
C ASN A 60 -1.23 30.61 -8.25
N ALA A 61 -0.76 31.50 -9.10
CA ALA A 61 0.54 32.14 -8.92
C ALA A 61 0.37 33.53 -8.33
N LEU A 62 1.28 33.92 -7.42
CA LEU A 62 1.44 35.28 -6.95
C LEU A 62 2.09 36.14 -8.02
N VAL A 63 2.12 37.46 -7.78
CA VAL A 63 2.67 38.43 -8.74
C VAL A 63 4.14 38.17 -9.07
N ASP A 64 4.89 37.60 -8.13
CA ASP A 64 6.29 37.22 -8.27
C ASP A 64 6.50 35.83 -8.91
N GLY A 65 5.41 35.13 -9.30
CA GLY A 65 5.46 33.78 -9.87
C GLY A 65 5.48 32.65 -8.84
N THR A 66 5.47 32.95 -7.54
CA THR A 66 5.36 31.94 -6.50
C THR A 66 4.02 31.22 -6.60
N LEU A 67 4.05 29.89 -6.70
CA LEU A 67 2.83 29.07 -6.71
C LEU A 67 2.30 28.91 -5.29
N THR A 68 0.99 29.07 -5.15
CA THR A 68 0.29 28.78 -3.90
C THR A 68 -0.36 27.42 -3.96
N THR A 69 -0.24 26.66 -2.88
CA THR A 69 -0.97 25.42 -2.67
C THR A 69 -2.15 25.67 -1.73
N GLN A 70 -3.36 25.53 -2.27
CA GLN A 70 -4.57 25.76 -1.50
C GLN A 70 -5.38 24.46 -1.40
N PRO A 71 -6.04 24.20 -0.26
CA PRO A 71 -7.01 23.12 -0.16
C PRO A 71 -8.14 23.33 -1.14
N GLU A 72 -8.36 22.36 -2.05
CA GLU A 72 -9.42 22.46 -3.05
C GLU A 72 -10.49 21.38 -2.88
N PHE A 73 -10.11 20.20 -2.40
CA PHE A 73 -11.05 19.09 -2.18
C PHE A 73 -10.59 18.18 -1.06
N SER A 74 -11.55 17.48 -0.45
CA SER A 74 -11.32 16.54 0.65
C SER A 74 -11.54 15.11 0.16
N PHE A 75 -10.89 14.16 0.84
CA PHE A 75 -11.04 12.74 0.56
C PHE A 75 -12.00 12.09 1.56
N TRP A 76 -12.92 11.30 1.02
CA TRP A 76 -13.87 10.54 1.79
C TRP A 76 -13.65 9.04 1.60
N PHE A 77 -13.63 8.32 2.71
CA PHE A 77 -13.47 6.86 2.73
C PHE A 77 -14.75 6.21 3.24
N LYS A 78 -15.14 5.10 2.62
CA LYS A 78 -16.43 4.44 2.89
C LYS A 78 -16.62 3.92 4.32
N ASP A 79 -15.53 3.68 5.03
CA ASP A 79 -15.51 3.12 6.39
C ASP A 79 -15.36 4.19 7.48
N VAL A 80 -14.50 5.16 7.26
CA VAL A 80 -14.19 6.20 8.26
C VAL A 80 -14.67 7.61 7.88
N GLY A 81 -15.27 7.74 6.70
CA GLY A 81 -15.74 9.05 6.21
C GLY A 81 -14.55 10.00 5.95
N TRP A 82 -14.57 11.17 6.55
CA TRP A 82 -13.54 12.21 6.42
C TRP A 82 -12.37 12.06 7.41
N ASN A 83 -12.39 11.05 8.27
CA ASN A 83 -11.54 10.97 9.46
C ASN A 83 -10.09 10.57 9.21
N VAL A 84 -9.66 10.39 7.98
CA VAL A 84 -8.22 10.25 7.66
C VAL A 84 -7.54 11.62 7.73
N GLU A 85 -8.22 12.69 7.29
CA GLU A 85 -7.72 14.06 7.45
C GLU A 85 -7.60 14.43 8.93
N ASN A 86 -6.48 15.04 9.30
CA ASN A 86 -6.08 15.42 10.67
C ASN A 86 -5.86 14.25 11.65
N TYR A 87 -5.89 13.00 11.16
CA TYR A 87 -5.64 11.84 12.02
C TYR A 87 -4.63 10.86 11.41
N GLY A 88 -4.77 10.51 10.15
CA GLY A 88 -3.97 9.50 9.45
C GLY A 88 -4.59 8.11 9.49
N THR A 89 -3.81 7.15 9.08
CA THR A 89 -4.18 5.73 9.03
C THR A 89 -3.41 4.96 10.10
N GLU A 90 -4.14 4.26 10.96
CA GLU A 90 -3.56 3.36 11.96
C GLU A 90 -2.91 2.14 11.28
N VAL A 91 -1.80 1.70 11.85
CA VAL A 91 -1.15 0.45 11.47
C VAL A 91 -1.79 -0.75 12.17
N ASP A 92 -1.61 -1.95 11.62
CA ASP A 92 -2.07 -3.19 12.25
C ASP A 92 -1.12 -3.64 13.37
N GLU A 93 0.14 -3.25 13.27
CA GLU A 93 1.16 -3.56 14.28
C GLU A 93 2.17 -2.40 14.37
N GLU A 94 2.24 -1.78 15.54
CA GLU A 94 3.20 -0.69 15.77
C GLU A 94 4.61 -1.24 15.97
N VAL A 95 5.55 -0.76 15.16
CA VAL A 95 6.98 -1.09 15.25
C VAL A 95 7.78 0.19 15.14
N ASN A 96 8.48 0.53 16.20
CA ASN A 96 9.31 1.72 16.28
C ASN A 96 10.76 1.41 15.92
N ILE A 97 11.43 2.33 15.20
CA ILE A 97 12.89 2.33 15.03
C ILE A 97 13.46 3.22 16.11
N LEU A 98 14.22 2.64 17.02
CA LEU A 98 14.82 3.36 18.13
C LEU A 98 16.18 3.98 17.72
N PRO A 99 16.66 5.04 18.42
CA PRO A 99 17.97 5.64 18.12
C PRO A 99 19.12 4.63 18.12
N ASN A 100 19.04 3.59 18.95
CA ASN A 100 20.05 2.54 18.98
C ASN A 100 20.01 1.63 17.75
N ASP A 101 18.85 1.45 17.13
CA ASP A 101 18.69 0.66 15.90
C ASP A 101 19.41 1.35 14.75
N TYR A 102 19.22 2.67 14.60
CA TYR A 102 19.99 3.48 13.64
C TYR A 102 21.50 3.35 13.84
N LYS A 103 21.97 3.42 15.09
CA LYS A 103 23.39 3.27 15.40
C LYS A 103 23.95 1.91 15.00
N LEU A 104 23.13 0.87 15.08
CA LEU A 104 23.49 -0.51 14.77
C LEU A 104 23.19 -0.91 13.32
N GLY A 105 22.61 -0.01 12.52
CA GLY A 105 22.18 -0.29 11.15
C GLY A 105 21.06 -1.33 11.07
N LYS A 106 20.20 -1.41 12.10
CA LYS A 106 19.06 -2.32 12.15
C LYS A 106 17.80 -1.64 11.67
N ASP A 107 16.96 -2.41 11.00
CA ASP A 107 15.62 -1.99 10.58
C ASP A 107 14.57 -2.97 11.13
N PRO A 108 14.09 -2.74 12.36
CA PRO A 108 13.09 -3.62 12.98
C PRO A 108 11.75 -3.64 12.23
N GLN A 109 11.40 -2.60 11.48
CA GLN A 109 10.20 -2.58 10.64
C GLN A 109 10.34 -3.53 9.46
N LEU A 110 11.47 -3.46 8.74
CA LEU A 110 11.75 -4.39 7.65
C LEU A 110 11.85 -5.83 8.14
N ASP A 111 12.56 -6.08 9.23
CA ASP A 111 12.70 -7.42 9.83
C ASP A 111 11.34 -8.00 10.18
N ARG A 112 10.44 -7.18 10.75
CA ARG A 112 9.10 -7.62 11.09
C ARG A 112 8.24 -7.87 9.85
N ALA A 113 8.32 -7.02 8.83
CA ALA A 113 7.62 -7.21 7.57
C ALA A 113 8.02 -8.51 6.88
N LEU A 114 9.32 -8.79 6.82
CA LEU A 114 9.85 -10.03 6.26
C LEU A 114 9.33 -11.25 7.02
N SER A 115 9.36 -11.22 8.36
CA SER A 115 8.81 -12.29 9.19
C SER A 115 7.33 -12.58 8.92
N ILE A 116 6.52 -11.55 8.71
CA ILE A 116 5.09 -11.68 8.36
C ILE A 116 4.94 -12.35 6.99
N VAL A 117 5.66 -11.85 5.99
CA VAL A 117 5.57 -12.37 4.62
C VAL A 117 6.08 -13.80 4.54
N GLU A 118 7.18 -14.13 5.22
CA GLU A 118 7.73 -15.49 5.27
C GLU A 118 6.73 -16.48 5.91
N ASN A 119 6.13 -16.09 7.03
CA ASN A 119 5.10 -16.91 7.68
C ASN A 119 3.89 -17.13 6.77
N ASP A 120 3.45 -16.07 6.09
CA ASP A 120 2.33 -16.15 5.17
C ASP A 120 2.65 -17.03 3.95
N LEU A 121 3.87 -16.99 3.44
CA LEU A 121 4.34 -17.86 2.35
C LEU A 121 4.33 -19.34 2.74
N GLN A 122 4.72 -19.65 3.98
CA GLN A 122 4.69 -21.03 4.49
C GLN A 122 3.26 -21.56 4.64
N ASN A 123 2.31 -20.69 5.01
CA ASN A 123 0.94 -21.07 5.31
C ASN A 123 -0.03 -20.94 4.11
N LYS A 124 0.29 -20.11 3.14
CA LYS A 124 -0.53 -19.93 1.93
C LYS A 124 0.01 -20.78 0.78
N LYS A 125 -0.69 -21.86 0.46
CA LYS A 125 -0.51 -22.58 -0.80
C LYS A 125 -1.06 -21.74 -1.94
N SER A 126 -0.37 -20.70 -2.33
CA SER A 126 -0.86 -19.86 -3.41
C SER A 126 0.23 -19.54 -4.42
N VAL A 127 0.16 -20.27 -5.46
CA VAL A 127 0.50 -19.72 -6.76
C VAL A 127 -0.81 -19.74 -7.53
N LEU A 128 -1.20 -18.61 -8.11
CA LEU A 128 -2.28 -18.57 -9.09
C LEU A 128 -1.92 -19.55 -10.21
N LYS A 129 -2.47 -20.76 -10.13
CA LYS A 129 -2.31 -21.76 -11.19
C LYS A 129 -3.55 -21.71 -12.06
N ALA A 130 -3.36 -21.58 -13.35
CA ALA A 130 -4.46 -21.68 -14.30
C ALA A 130 -5.13 -23.06 -14.16
N ASP A 131 -6.46 -23.08 -14.08
CA ASP A 131 -7.24 -24.32 -14.18
C ASP A 131 -7.19 -24.79 -15.65
N LEU A 132 -6.44 -25.85 -15.89
CA LEU A 132 -6.28 -26.41 -17.22
C LEU A 132 -7.46 -27.26 -17.67
N THR A 133 -8.39 -27.62 -16.78
CA THR A 133 -9.57 -28.43 -17.10
C THR A 133 -10.56 -27.66 -17.99
N ASN A 134 -10.60 -26.35 -17.82
CA ASN A 134 -11.46 -25.45 -18.58
C ASN A 134 -10.73 -24.71 -19.72
N LYS A 135 -9.57 -25.21 -20.11
CA LYS A 135 -8.80 -24.58 -21.19
C LYS A 135 -9.61 -24.60 -22.50
N PRO A 136 -9.70 -23.48 -23.23
CA PRO A 136 -10.42 -23.41 -24.48
C PRO A 136 -9.93 -24.45 -25.50
N ASN A 137 -10.86 -25.06 -26.22
CA ASN A 137 -10.54 -25.94 -27.33
C ASN A 137 -9.79 -25.15 -28.42
N LEU A 138 -8.60 -25.61 -28.76
CA LEU A 138 -7.72 -24.97 -29.74
C LEU A 138 -7.82 -25.58 -31.15
N LYS A 139 -8.74 -26.53 -31.35
CA LYS A 139 -9.00 -27.08 -32.69
C LYS A 139 -9.56 -25.97 -33.58
N LEU A 140 -9.12 -25.96 -34.82
CA LEU A 140 -9.75 -25.15 -35.85
C LEU A 140 -11.18 -25.64 -36.08
N PRO A 141 -12.11 -24.73 -36.38
CA PRO A 141 -13.49 -25.12 -36.71
C PRO A 141 -13.54 -26.02 -37.92
#